data_d180dc7af56140fad4f7a68226d74abe
#
_entry.id   d180dc7af56140fad4f7a68226d74abe
#
_cell.length_a   1.000
_cell.length_b   1.000
_cell.length_c   1.000
_cell.angle_alpha   90.00
_cell.angle_beta   90.00
_cell.angle_gamma   90.00
#
_symmetry.space_group_name_H-M   'P 1'
#
loop_
_entity.id
_entity.type
_entity.pdbx_description
1 polymer ?
#
loop_
_entity_poly.entity_id
_entity_poly.type
_entity_poly.pdbx_seq_one_letter_code
_entity_poly.pdbx_strand_id
1 'polypeptide(L)'
;TGGTALKKNSKLSNLYLALVFLIMYLPILVVVIFSFNNSRLTVSWEGFSLQWYETLFQDDTLMEALVNSLILGVLSCLLSAVIGTLGAVGLSQLHYKSKGLLEYVSLLPLMIPEIILGMVFLAFFSRLNLPFGMVTLLIGHTVFCIPYILMEVKARLVGMDKSLEEAAMDLGASPMRTFFDITLPL
;
A
#
# COMPACT_ATOMS: atom_id res chain seq x y z
N THR A 1 23.77 8.12 39.05
CA THR A 1 23.08 9.38 38.73
C THR A 1 21.74 9.05 38.10
N GLY A 2 20.68 9.30 38.91
CA GLY A 2 19.34 8.81 38.72
C GLY A 2 18.65 9.36 37.46
N GLY A 3 18.19 8.46 36.64
CA GLY A 3 17.19 8.73 35.62
C GLY A 3 15.83 8.82 36.33
N THR A 4 15.32 10.04 36.55
CA THR A 4 13.94 10.28 36.94
C THR A 4 13.06 9.80 35.78
N ALA A 5 12.58 8.56 35.88
CA ALA A 5 11.47 8.08 35.06
C ALA A 5 10.27 8.98 35.39
N LEU A 6 9.99 9.93 34.51
CA LEU A 6 8.77 10.70 34.52
C LEU A 6 7.61 9.69 34.52
N LYS A 7 6.98 9.51 35.66
CA LYS A 7 5.74 8.73 35.82
C LYS A 7 4.65 9.47 35.03
N LYS A 8 4.64 9.24 33.73
CA LYS A 8 3.72 9.84 32.78
C LYS A 8 2.32 9.45 33.22
N ASN A 9 1.48 10.44 33.56
CA ASN A 9 0.08 10.24 33.92
C ASN A 9 -0.62 9.45 32.81
N SER A 10 -0.58 8.12 32.90
CA SER A 10 -1.09 7.22 31.84
C SER A 10 -2.56 7.49 31.55
N LYS A 11 -3.33 7.93 32.55
CA LYS A 11 -4.75 8.28 32.38
C LYS A 11 -4.96 9.50 31.48
N LEU A 12 -4.16 10.56 31.66
CA LEU A 12 -4.27 11.77 30.82
C LEU A 12 -3.81 11.49 29.38
N SER A 13 -2.74 10.71 29.24
CA SER A 13 -2.25 10.27 27.92
C SER A 13 -3.29 9.40 27.20
N ASN A 14 -3.91 8.47 27.91
CA ASN A 14 -4.94 7.59 27.34
C ASN A 14 -6.21 8.38 26.97
N LEU A 15 -6.60 9.36 27.81
CA LEU A 15 -7.73 10.24 27.49
C LEU A 15 -7.45 11.07 26.23
N TYR A 16 -6.26 11.63 26.13
CA TYR A 16 -5.85 12.38 24.93
C TYR A 16 -5.88 11.51 23.67
N LEU A 17 -5.30 10.31 23.75
CA LEU A 17 -5.33 9.35 22.62
C LEU A 17 -6.76 8.96 22.26
N ALA A 18 -7.61 8.65 23.24
CA ALA A 18 -9.01 8.33 23.01
C ALA A 18 -9.76 9.47 22.31
N LEU A 19 -9.49 10.72 22.72
CA LEU A 19 -10.11 11.90 22.11
C LEU A 19 -9.63 12.10 20.66
N VAL A 20 -8.34 11.92 20.39
CA VAL A 20 -7.80 11.99 19.03
C VAL A 20 -8.43 10.91 18.14
N PHE A 21 -8.50 9.67 18.60
CA PHE A 21 -9.16 8.60 17.86
C PHE A 21 -10.65 8.89 17.65
N LEU A 22 -11.35 9.37 18.69
CA LEU A 22 -12.77 9.74 18.56
C LEU A 22 -12.97 10.78 17.45
N ILE A 23 -12.17 11.85 17.44
CA ILE A 23 -12.25 12.90 16.41
C ILE A 23 -11.95 12.35 15.02
N MET A 24 -10.94 11.46 14.89
CA MET A 24 -10.58 10.86 13.60
C MET A 24 -11.64 9.90 13.07
N TYR A 25 -12.24 9.09 13.94
CA TYR A 25 -13.22 8.08 13.53
C TYR A 25 -14.67 8.57 13.52
N LEU A 26 -14.96 9.69 14.19
CA LEU A 26 -16.33 10.24 14.27
C LEU A 26 -16.94 10.49 12.88
N PRO A 27 -16.26 11.10 11.89
CA PRO A 27 -16.83 11.26 10.55
C PRO A 27 -17.17 9.92 9.87
N ILE A 28 -16.33 8.90 10.08
CA ILE A 28 -16.57 7.55 9.54
C ILE A 28 -17.79 6.92 10.21
N LEU A 29 -17.90 7.04 11.53
CA LEU A 29 -19.06 6.55 12.28
C LEU A 29 -20.36 7.23 11.81
N VAL A 30 -20.32 8.53 11.56
CA VAL A 30 -21.48 9.27 11.03
C VAL A 30 -21.87 8.71 9.66
N VAL A 31 -20.93 8.51 8.74
CA VAL A 31 -21.20 7.92 7.43
C VAL A 31 -21.80 6.52 7.57
N VAL A 32 -21.24 5.68 8.44
CA VAL A 32 -21.74 4.32 8.69
C VAL A 32 -23.16 4.36 9.24
N ILE A 33 -23.47 5.23 10.19
CA ILE A 33 -24.82 5.35 10.74
C ILE A 33 -25.79 5.83 9.67
N PHE A 34 -25.44 6.88 8.92
CA PHE A 34 -26.30 7.44 7.89
C PHE A 34 -26.45 6.53 6.67
N SER A 35 -25.58 5.53 6.46
CA SER A 35 -25.79 4.51 5.42
C SER A 35 -27.03 3.65 5.64
N PHE A 36 -27.53 3.60 6.88
CA PHE A 36 -28.78 2.93 7.23
C PHE A 36 -29.98 3.89 7.29
N ASN A 37 -29.81 5.15 6.91
CA ASN A 37 -30.89 6.12 6.91
C ASN A 37 -31.84 5.89 5.71
N ASN A 38 -33.13 6.02 5.95
CA ASN A 38 -34.13 5.90 4.88
C ASN A 38 -34.08 7.07 3.88
N SER A 39 -33.63 8.22 4.32
CA SER A 39 -33.50 9.41 3.46
C SER A 39 -32.25 9.35 2.57
N ARG A 40 -32.41 9.89 1.35
CA ARG A 40 -31.28 10.13 0.42
C ARG A 40 -30.32 11.21 0.89
N LEU A 41 -30.82 12.10 1.74
CA LEU A 41 -30.05 13.21 2.26
C LEU A 41 -29.49 12.88 3.64
N THR A 42 -28.21 13.12 3.84
CA THR A 42 -27.53 12.91 5.12
C THR A 42 -27.77 14.04 6.14
N VAL A 43 -28.80 14.85 5.94
CA VAL A 43 -29.11 16.03 6.76
C VAL A 43 -30.06 15.70 7.91
N SER A 44 -31.00 14.74 7.69
CA SER A 44 -31.99 14.32 8.67
C SER A 44 -32.05 12.80 8.77
N TRP A 45 -32.30 12.30 9.99
CA TRP A 45 -32.55 10.90 10.22
C TRP A 45 -34.03 10.61 10.04
N GLU A 46 -34.39 9.82 9.01
CA GLU A 46 -35.77 9.48 8.66
C GLU A 46 -36.12 8.02 8.97
N GLY A 47 -35.31 7.34 9.74
CA GLY A 47 -35.52 5.96 10.15
C GLY A 47 -34.49 4.99 9.59
N PHE A 48 -34.46 3.79 10.17
CA PHE A 48 -33.56 2.72 9.74
C PHE A 48 -34.09 2.03 8.48
N SER A 49 -33.24 1.87 7.47
CA SER A 49 -33.57 1.17 6.22
C SER A 49 -32.32 0.51 5.64
N LEU A 50 -32.49 -0.62 4.97
CA LEU A 50 -31.47 -1.32 4.18
C LEU A 50 -31.64 -1.11 2.68
N GLN A 51 -32.61 -0.28 2.27
CA GLN A 51 -32.98 -0.09 0.86
C GLN A 51 -31.78 0.32 -0.03
N TRP A 52 -30.86 1.09 0.50
CA TRP A 52 -29.67 1.53 -0.27
C TRP A 52 -28.71 0.37 -0.53
N TYR A 53 -28.61 -0.58 0.39
CA TYR A 53 -27.83 -1.80 0.19
C TYR A 53 -28.49 -2.72 -0.83
N GLU A 54 -29.81 -2.86 -0.79
CA GLU A 54 -30.55 -3.62 -1.82
C GLU A 54 -30.37 -2.99 -3.19
N THR A 55 -30.55 -1.66 -3.30
CA THR A 55 -30.33 -0.91 -4.54
C THR A 55 -28.90 -1.06 -5.05
N LEU A 56 -27.91 -1.00 -4.14
CA LEU A 56 -26.48 -1.16 -4.49
C LEU A 56 -26.22 -2.53 -5.13
N PHE A 57 -26.76 -3.61 -4.54
CA PHE A 57 -26.55 -4.97 -5.09
C PHE A 57 -27.33 -5.24 -6.37
N GLN A 58 -28.34 -4.42 -6.68
CA GLN A 58 -29.11 -4.50 -7.93
C GLN A 58 -28.57 -3.57 -9.03
N ASP A 59 -27.60 -2.73 -8.71
CA ASP A 59 -26.96 -1.82 -9.68
C ASP A 59 -25.79 -2.53 -10.37
N ASP A 60 -26.05 -3.08 -11.55
CA ASP A 60 -25.05 -3.80 -12.34
C ASP A 60 -23.80 -2.95 -12.64
N THR A 61 -23.97 -1.64 -12.84
CA THR A 61 -22.86 -0.73 -13.13
C THR A 61 -21.92 -0.59 -11.94
N LEU A 62 -22.49 -0.43 -10.73
CA LEU A 62 -21.70 -0.35 -9.49
C LEU A 62 -21.05 -1.70 -9.16
N MET A 63 -21.74 -2.81 -9.38
CA MET A 63 -21.18 -4.15 -9.16
C MET A 63 -20.02 -4.44 -10.12
N GLU A 64 -20.17 -4.11 -11.40
CA GLU A 64 -19.09 -4.23 -12.38
C GLU A 64 -17.88 -3.35 -12.00
N ALA A 65 -18.13 -2.10 -11.60
CA ALA A 65 -17.08 -1.20 -11.15
C ALA A 65 -16.34 -1.73 -9.90
N LEU A 66 -17.08 -2.31 -8.95
CA LEU A 66 -16.50 -2.93 -7.75
C LEU A 66 -15.59 -4.11 -8.13
N VAL A 67 -16.08 -5.02 -8.97
CA VAL A 67 -15.31 -6.19 -9.42
C VAL A 67 -14.05 -5.75 -10.17
N ASN A 68 -14.18 -4.79 -11.09
CA ASN A 68 -13.04 -4.24 -11.83
C ASN A 68 -12.00 -3.59 -10.89
N SER A 69 -12.44 -2.86 -9.87
CA SER A 69 -11.56 -2.25 -8.87
C SER A 69 -10.85 -3.31 -8.01
N LEU A 70 -11.54 -4.38 -7.62
CA LEU A 70 -10.93 -5.49 -6.87
C LEU A 70 -9.90 -6.23 -7.72
N ILE A 71 -10.22 -6.54 -8.96
CA ILE A 71 -9.29 -7.18 -9.90
C ILE A 71 -8.05 -6.31 -10.09
N LEU A 72 -8.25 -5.02 -10.36
CA LEU A 72 -7.15 -4.06 -10.53
C LEU A 72 -6.28 -3.99 -9.27
N GLY A 73 -6.90 -3.86 -8.09
CA GLY A 73 -6.20 -3.79 -6.81
C GLY A 73 -5.37 -5.04 -6.53
N VAL A 74 -5.95 -6.22 -6.68
CA VAL A 74 -5.26 -7.50 -6.44
C VAL A 74 -4.11 -7.69 -7.44
N LEU A 75 -4.36 -7.49 -8.73
CA LEU A 75 -3.33 -7.69 -9.75
C LEU A 75 -2.18 -6.68 -9.61
N SER A 76 -2.47 -5.39 -9.38
CA SER A 76 -1.42 -4.39 -9.19
C SER A 76 -0.61 -4.64 -7.92
N CYS A 77 -1.25 -5.09 -6.84
CA CYS A 77 -0.59 -5.45 -5.60
C CYS A 77 0.35 -6.65 -5.81
N LEU A 78 -0.11 -7.71 -6.47
CA LEU A 78 0.72 -8.89 -6.74
C LEU A 78 1.91 -8.57 -7.65
N LEU A 79 1.68 -7.83 -8.74
CA LEU A 79 2.76 -7.44 -9.65
C LEU A 79 3.79 -6.54 -8.97
N SER A 80 3.33 -5.54 -8.23
CA SER A 80 4.24 -4.65 -7.50
C SER A 80 4.97 -5.36 -6.37
N ALA A 81 4.33 -6.32 -5.69
CA ALA A 81 4.99 -7.14 -4.67
C ALA A 81 6.15 -7.95 -5.28
N VAL A 82 5.92 -8.62 -6.40
CA VAL A 82 6.99 -9.38 -7.08
C VAL A 82 8.10 -8.44 -7.55
N ILE A 83 7.77 -7.41 -8.31
CA ILE A 83 8.77 -6.50 -8.90
C ILE A 83 9.51 -5.71 -7.80
N GLY A 84 8.78 -5.18 -6.82
CA GLY A 84 9.35 -4.40 -5.71
C GLY A 84 10.26 -5.24 -4.82
N THR A 85 9.86 -6.48 -4.50
CA THR A 85 10.68 -7.41 -3.71
C THR A 85 11.95 -7.79 -4.46
N LEU A 86 11.85 -8.23 -5.70
CA LEU A 86 13.02 -8.56 -6.52
C LEU A 86 13.94 -7.34 -6.72
N GLY A 87 13.34 -6.16 -6.91
CA GLY A 87 14.05 -4.89 -6.99
C GLY A 87 14.82 -4.57 -5.71
N ALA A 88 14.18 -4.70 -4.55
CA ALA A 88 14.80 -4.43 -3.26
C ALA A 88 15.96 -5.39 -2.96
N VAL A 89 15.75 -6.70 -3.19
CA VAL A 89 16.80 -7.72 -3.01
C VAL A 89 17.94 -7.49 -3.99
N GLY A 90 17.66 -7.25 -5.26
CA GLY A 90 18.67 -6.95 -6.27
C GLY A 90 19.48 -5.70 -5.91
N LEU A 91 18.82 -4.60 -5.50
CA LEU A 91 19.50 -3.38 -5.07
C LEU A 91 20.32 -3.59 -3.79
N SER A 92 19.90 -4.45 -2.87
CA SER A 92 20.65 -4.74 -1.64
C SER A 92 22.00 -5.40 -1.94
N GLN A 93 22.06 -6.24 -2.96
CA GLN A 93 23.24 -6.99 -3.38
C GLN A 93 24.18 -6.21 -4.31
N LEU A 94 23.71 -5.08 -4.87
CA LEU A 94 24.56 -4.26 -5.73
C LEU A 94 25.63 -3.49 -4.94
N HIS A 95 26.87 -3.62 -5.39
CA HIS A 95 28.05 -2.92 -4.83
C HIS A 95 28.57 -1.81 -5.76
N TYR A 96 27.80 -1.37 -6.72
CA TYR A 96 28.17 -0.36 -7.70
C TYR A 96 27.94 1.07 -7.21
N LYS A 97 28.75 2.02 -7.73
CA LYS A 97 28.59 3.46 -7.46
C LYS A 97 27.22 4.02 -7.89
N SER A 98 26.55 3.38 -8.86
CA SER A 98 25.23 3.76 -9.37
C SER A 98 24.06 3.29 -8.50
N LYS A 99 24.30 2.50 -7.44
CA LYS A 99 23.25 2.01 -6.54
C LYS A 99 22.36 3.14 -6.00
N GLY A 100 22.99 4.21 -5.51
CA GLY A 100 22.25 5.37 -4.99
C GLY A 100 21.35 6.02 -6.03
N LEU A 101 21.84 6.16 -7.28
CA LEU A 101 21.03 6.71 -8.37
C LEU A 101 19.83 5.84 -8.68
N LEU A 102 20.00 4.51 -8.74
CA LEU A 102 18.89 3.58 -8.98
C LEU A 102 17.86 3.63 -7.86
N GLU A 103 18.30 3.72 -6.61
CA GLU A 103 17.41 3.90 -5.46
C GLU A 103 16.60 5.21 -5.57
N TYR A 104 17.25 6.33 -5.88
CA TYR A 104 16.54 7.61 -6.05
C TYR A 104 15.55 7.57 -7.20
N VAL A 105 15.93 7.02 -8.36
CA VAL A 105 15.04 6.89 -9.51
C VAL A 105 13.83 6.01 -9.18
N SER A 106 14.02 4.92 -8.44
CA SER A 106 12.94 4.03 -8.03
C SER A 106 11.93 4.70 -7.09
N LEU A 107 12.33 5.74 -6.37
CA LEU A 107 11.47 6.48 -5.45
C LEU A 107 10.79 7.71 -6.10
N LEU A 108 11.17 8.08 -7.32
CA LEU A 108 10.59 9.25 -8.01
C LEU A 108 9.06 9.25 -8.05
N PRO A 109 8.36 8.11 -8.31
CA PRO A 109 6.90 8.11 -8.32
C PRO A 109 6.26 8.56 -7.01
N LEU A 110 6.92 8.36 -5.86
CA LEU A 110 6.42 8.83 -4.56
C LEU A 110 6.55 10.33 -4.35
N MET A 111 7.52 10.96 -5.04
CA MET A 111 7.79 12.39 -4.90
C MET A 111 6.89 13.24 -5.81
N ILE A 112 6.31 12.63 -6.84
CA ILE A 112 5.46 13.31 -7.81
C ILE A 112 4.02 13.28 -7.29
N PRO A 113 3.32 14.44 -7.25
CA PRO A 113 1.89 14.45 -6.94
C PRO A 113 1.11 13.48 -7.84
N GLU A 114 0.24 12.66 -7.26
CA GLU A 114 -0.47 11.57 -7.95
C GLU A 114 -1.22 12.03 -9.21
N ILE A 115 -1.83 13.23 -9.15
CA ILE A 115 -2.53 13.82 -10.30
C ILE A 115 -1.56 14.08 -11.46
N ILE A 116 -0.37 14.60 -11.17
CA ILE A 116 0.66 14.86 -12.19
C ILE A 116 1.15 13.55 -12.77
N LEU A 117 1.40 12.55 -11.93
CA LEU A 117 1.81 11.21 -12.37
C LEU A 117 0.74 10.59 -13.29
N GLY A 118 -0.54 10.70 -12.92
CA GLY A 118 -1.65 10.25 -13.75
C GLY A 118 -1.70 10.95 -15.12
N MET A 119 -1.48 12.27 -15.16
CA MET A 119 -1.41 13.02 -16.42
C MET A 119 -0.21 12.60 -17.29
N VAL A 120 0.94 12.34 -16.66
CA VAL A 120 2.13 11.85 -17.36
C VAL A 120 1.86 10.47 -17.97
N PHE A 121 1.24 9.54 -17.22
CA PHE A 121 0.86 8.24 -17.77
C PHE A 121 -0.16 8.36 -18.92
N LEU A 122 -1.16 9.25 -18.77
CA LEU A 122 -2.13 9.50 -19.83
C LEU A 122 -1.44 9.97 -21.12
N ALA A 123 -0.55 10.96 -21.02
CA ALA A 123 0.22 11.48 -22.16
C ALA A 123 1.16 10.41 -22.76
N PHE A 124 1.84 9.64 -21.91
CA PHE A 124 2.75 8.58 -22.32
C PHE A 124 2.02 7.46 -23.06
N PHE A 125 0.93 6.93 -22.52
CA PHE A 125 0.14 5.88 -23.14
C PHE A 125 -0.52 6.35 -24.44
N SER A 126 -1.02 7.60 -24.48
CA SER A 126 -1.54 8.22 -25.68
C SER A 126 -0.47 8.32 -26.78
N ARG A 127 0.75 8.71 -26.41
CA ARG A 127 1.87 8.81 -27.37
C ARG A 127 2.27 7.46 -27.94
N LEU A 128 2.12 6.38 -27.16
CA LEU A 128 2.37 5.02 -27.61
C LEU A 128 1.18 4.39 -28.34
N ASN A 129 0.08 5.12 -28.52
CA ASN A 129 -1.18 4.62 -29.08
C ASN A 129 -1.72 3.37 -28.35
N LEU A 130 -1.48 3.28 -27.02
CA LEU A 130 -2.04 2.21 -26.21
C LEU A 130 -3.52 2.50 -25.91
N PRO A 131 -4.41 1.52 -26.07
CA PRO A 131 -5.82 1.70 -25.72
C PRO A 131 -5.95 1.88 -24.19
N PHE A 132 -6.71 2.93 -23.81
CA PHE A 132 -7.03 3.14 -22.40
C PHE A 132 -8.00 2.06 -21.91
N GLY A 133 -7.74 1.52 -20.73
CA GLY A 133 -8.56 0.47 -20.12
C GLY A 133 -7.83 -0.23 -18.97
N MET A 134 -8.28 -1.42 -18.61
CA MET A 134 -7.77 -2.19 -17.47
C MET A 134 -6.24 -2.38 -17.53
N VAL A 135 -5.66 -2.65 -18.69
CA VAL A 135 -4.21 -2.89 -18.84
C VAL A 135 -3.39 -1.64 -18.54
N THR A 136 -3.78 -0.48 -19.09
CA THR A 136 -3.07 0.78 -18.83
C THR A 136 -3.24 1.24 -17.39
N LEU A 137 -4.42 1.02 -16.78
CA LEU A 137 -4.63 1.24 -15.35
C LEU A 137 -3.76 0.32 -14.51
N LEU A 138 -3.68 -0.96 -14.85
CA LEU A 138 -2.84 -1.93 -14.15
C LEU A 138 -1.36 -1.54 -14.18
N ILE A 139 -0.84 -1.12 -15.34
CA ILE A 139 0.54 -0.63 -15.46
C ILE A 139 0.75 0.59 -14.55
N GLY A 140 -0.13 1.58 -14.62
CA GLY A 140 -0.02 2.81 -13.83
C GLY A 140 -0.02 2.53 -12.33
N HIS A 141 -0.98 1.73 -11.84
CA HIS A 141 -1.07 1.34 -10.44
C HIS A 141 0.13 0.52 -9.98
N THR A 142 0.58 -0.43 -10.81
CA THR A 142 1.76 -1.24 -10.49
C THR A 142 3.00 -0.36 -10.33
N VAL A 143 3.26 0.55 -11.29
CA VAL A 143 4.42 1.46 -11.22
C VAL A 143 4.35 2.36 -9.98
N PHE A 144 3.16 2.83 -9.62
CA PHE A 144 2.96 3.63 -8.42
C PHE A 144 3.21 2.83 -7.12
N CYS A 145 2.79 1.57 -7.08
CA CYS A 145 2.93 0.72 -5.88
C CYS A 145 4.36 0.16 -5.67
N ILE A 146 5.15 -0.03 -6.73
CA ILE A 146 6.51 -0.60 -6.64
C ILE A 146 7.39 0.10 -5.61
N PRO A 147 7.49 1.45 -5.55
CA PRO A 147 8.35 2.14 -4.59
C PRO A 147 7.99 1.84 -3.13
N TYR A 148 6.70 1.71 -2.81
CA TYR A 148 6.25 1.38 -1.45
C TYR A 148 6.76 0.01 -1.03
N ILE A 149 6.54 -1.01 -1.87
CA ILE A 149 7.03 -2.37 -1.62
C ILE A 149 8.57 -2.39 -1.51
N LEU A 150 9.25 -1.69 -2.41
CA LEU A 150 10.70 -1.60 -2.40
C LEU A 150 11.23 -1.02 -1.09
N MET A 151 10.60 0.04 -0.56
CA MET A 151 10.97 0.66 0.71
C MET A 151 10.74 -0.28 1.89
N GLU A 152 9.58 -0.93 1.95
CA GLU A 152 9.22 -1.86 3.04
C GLU A 152 10.16 -3.07 3.07
N VAL A 153 10.37 -3.71 1.92
CA VAL A 153 11.28 -4.86 1.82
C VAL A 153 12.73 -4.44 2.14
N LYS A 154 13.17 -3.27 1.63
CA LYS A 154 14.51 -2.76 1.96
C LYS A 154 14.68 -2.50 3.46
N ALA A 155 13.67 -1.91 4.12
CA ALA A 155 13.70 -1.69 5.56
C ALA A 155 13.80 -3.03 6.34
N ARG A 156 13.11 -4.06 5.87
CA ARG A 156 13.18 -5.40 6.45
C ARG A 156 14.57 -6.03 6.26
N LEU A 157 15.13 -5.96 5.04
CA LEU A 157 16.46 -6.50 4.73
C LEU A 157 17.59 -5.85 5.55
N VAL A 158 17.49 -4.55 5.84
CA VAL A 158 18.48 -3.85 6.70
C VAL A 158 18.43 -4.37 8.14
N GLY A 159 17.26 -4.78 8.63
CA GLY A 159 17.10 -5.34 9.98
C GLY A 159 17.41 -6.84 10.11
N MET A 160 17.69 -7.52 9.00
CA MET A 160 17.92 -8.97 8.98
C MET A 160 19.37 -9.31 9.29
N ASP A 161 19.60 -10.35 10.08
CA ASP A 161 20.95 -10.86 10.38
C ASP A 161 21.49 -11.64 9.19
N LYS A 162 22.51 -11.09 8.54
CA LYS A 162 23.19 -11.72 7.40
C LYS A 162 23.83 -13.06 7.73
N SER A 163 24.13 -13.32 8.99
CA SER A 163 24.71 -14.62 9.41
C SER A 163 23.83 -15.80 9.06
N LEU A 164 22.51 -15.61 8.94
CA LEU A 164 21.59 -16.67 8.53
C LEU A 164 21.76 -17.06 7.06
N GLU A 165 21.96 -16.07 6.19
CA GLU A 165 22.23 -16.33 4.77
C GLU A 165 23.64 -16.98 4.58
N GLU A 166 24.65 -16.47 5.30
CA GLU A 166 26.00 -16.99 5.28
C GLU A 166 26.03 -18.46 5.77
N ALA A 167 25.37 -18.78 6.89
CA ALA A 167 25.28 -20.13 7.40
C ALA A 167 24.58 -21.09 6.42
N ALA A 168 23.53 -20.66 5.73
CA ALA A 168 22.86 -21.48 4.72
C ALA A 168 23.79 -21.77 3.53
N MET A 169 24.55 -20.77 3.09
CA MET A 169 25.53 -20.94 2.00
C MET A 169 26.70 -21.82 2.40
N ASP A 170 27.18 -21.71 3.64
CA ASP A 170 28.22 -22.59 4.19
C ASP A 170 27.79 -24.06 4.25
N LEU A 171 26.48 -24.31 4.44
CA LEU A 171 25.87 -25.63 4.37
C LEU A 171 25.60 -26.10 2.93
N GLY A 172 26.05 -25.35 1.92
CA GLY A 172 25.96 -25.70 0.51
C GLY A 172 24.67 -25.26 -0.20
N ALA A 173 23.87 -24.39 0.40
CA ALA A 173 22.73 -23.82 -0.29
C ALA A 173 23.18 -22.86 -1.40
N SER A 174 22.57 -22.95 -2.58
CA SER A 174 22.78 -21.96 -3.64
C SER A 174 22.14 -20.61 -3.26
N PRO A 175 22.58 -19.47 -3.82
CA PRO A 175 21.99 -18.16 -3.54
C PRO A 175 20.48 -18.11 -3.76
N MET A 176 19.97 -18.82 -4.79
CA MET A 176 18.54 -18.89 -5.08
C MET A 176 17.80 -19.70 -4.00
N ARG A 177 18.39 -20.79 -3.52
CA ARG A 177 17.82 -21.57 -2.44
C ARG A 177 17.82 -20.80 -1.13
N THR A 178 18.92 -20.12 -0.82
CA THR A 178 19.01 -19.21 0.36
C THR A 178 17.92 -18.14 0.29
N PHE A 179 17.70 -17.55 -0.89
CA PHE A 179 16.62 -16.57 -1.06
C PHE A 179 15.25 -17.14 -0.72
N PHE A 180 14.85 -18.28 -1.28
CA PHE A 180 13.51 -18.83 -1.07
C PHE A 180 13.32 -19.45 0.31
N ASP A 181 14.35 -20.09 0.88
CA ASP A 181 14.24 -20.84 2.14
C ASP A 181 14.52 -19.96 3.38
N ILE A 182 15.29 -18.87 3.23
CA ILE A 182 15.72 -18.02 4.36
C ILE A 182 15.24 -16.58 4.18
N THR A 183 15.67 -15.89 3.10
CA THR A 183 15.46 -14.44 2.95
C THR A 183 13.98 -14.08 2.76
N LEU A 184 13.27 -14.84 1.93
CA LEU A 184 11.86 -14.57 1.60
C LEU A 184 10.89 -14.88 2.75
N PRO A 185 11.06 -15.96 3.56
CA PRO A 185 10.18 -16.26 4.68
C PRO A 185 10.39 -15.36 5.91
N LEU A 186 11.58 -14.74 6.06
CA LEU A 186 11.93 -13.82 7.16
C LEU A 186 11.50 -12.39 6.87
#